data_0b1cd029db6f93b9403e7b2090f76b19
#
_entry.id   0b1cd029db6f93b9403e7b2090f76b19
#
_cell.length_a   1.000
_cell.length_b   1.000
_cell.length_c   1.000
_cell.angle_alpha   90.00
_cell.angle_beta   90.00
_cell.angle_gamma   90.00
#
_symmetry.space_group_name_H-M   'P 1'
#
loop_
_entity.id
_entity.type
_entity.pdbx_description
1 polymer ?
#
loop_
_entity_poly.entity_id
_entity_poly.type
_entity_poly.pdbx_seq_one_letter_code
_entity_poly.pdbx_strand_id
1 'polypeptide(L)'
;EECGRLLNTVYARNSDSLLIYSFDVNLDSNLISKLKLKYDISESPVIVVNEKIKIFNPQNLEEIEQTLEKSEDESDGSSIIYLN
;
A
#
# COMPACT_ATOMS: atom_id res chain seq x y z
N GLU A 1 -9.96 10.55 -4.51
CA GLU A 1 -9.97 9.13 -4.88
C GLU A 1 -10.19 8.27 -3.64
N GLU A 2 -10.98 7.22 -3.82
CA GLU A 2 -11.38 6.37 -2.68
C GLU A 2 -10.19 5.70 -2.00
N CYS A 3 -9.28 5.16 -2.76
CA CYS A 3 -8.10 4.50 -2.20
C CYS A 3 -7.26 5.45 -1.36
N GLY A 4 -7.07 6.67 -1.84
CA GLY A 4 -6.33 7.67 -1.09
C GLY A 4 -6.99 8.04 0.23
N ARG A 5 -8.32 8.13 0.23
CA ARG A 5 -9.07 8.43 1.46
C ARG A 5 -8.94 7.31 2.48
N LEU A 6 -9.03 6.07 1.99
CA LEU A 6 -8.90 4.91 2.86
C LEU A 6 -7.53 4.87 3.50
N LEU A 7 -6.49 5.15 2.73
CA LEU A 7 -5.13 5.17 3.25
C LEU A 7 -4.91 6.27 4.28
N ASN A 8 -5.49 7.45 4.06
CA ASN A 8 -5.40 8.52 5.04
C ASN A 8 -6.02 8.10 6.38
N THR A 9 -7.15 7.40 6.33
CA THR A 9 -7.80 6.91 7.53
C THR A 9 -6.97 5.84 8.23
N VAL A 10 -6.43 4.90 7.47
CA VAL A 10 -5.55 3.87 8.00
C VAL A 10 -4.33 4.49 8.68
N TYR A 11 -3.71 5.46 8.04
CA TYR A 11 -2.55 6.13 8.59
C TYR A 11 -2.89 6.86 9.90
N ALA A 12 -4.03 7.54 9.93
CA ALA A 12 -4.45 8.26 11.14
C ALA A 12 -4.62 7.34 12.34
N ARG A 13 -5.07 6.10 12.09
CA ARG A 13 -5.27 5.11 13.15
C ARG A 13 -3.99 4.42 13.58
N ASN A 14 -2.97 4.42 12.72
CA ASN A 14 -1.76 3.63 12.94
C ASN A 14 -0.49 4.46 12.80
N SER A 15 -0.57 5.77 12.99
CA SER A 15 0.54 6.69 12.69
C SER A 15 1.83 6.39 13.42
N ASP A 16 1.76 5.75 14.59
CA ASP A 16 2.96 5.42 15.36
C ASP A 16 3.72 4.21 14.82
N SER A 17 3.08 3.42 13.97
CA SER A 17 3.64 2.15 13.53
C SER A 17 3.50 1.91 12.02
N LEU A 18 3.00 2.89 11.27
CA LEU A 18 2.74 2.69 9.84
C LEU A 18 3.43 3.74 9.00
N LEU A 19 4.14 3.31 7.98
CA LEU A 19 4.71 4.19 6.96
C LEU A 19 3.98 3.96 5.64
N ILE A 20 3.62 5.05 4.98
CA ILE A 20 2.98 4.97 3.67
C ILE A 20 3.83 5.70 2.64
N TYR A 21 4.16 5.00 1.57
CA TYR A 21 4.89 5.56 0.43
C TYR A 21 3.94 5.68 -0.75
N SER A 22 3.74 6.89 -1.25
CA SER A 22 2.85 7.13 -2.40
C SER A 22 3.64 7.43 -3.65
N PHE A 23 3.30 6.76 -4.76
CA PHE A 23 3.93 6.98 -6.05
C PHE A 23 2.86 7.06 -7.14
N ASP A 24 3.14 7.87 -8.16
CA ASP A 24 2.30 7.95 -9.34
C ASP A 24 2.83 6.95 -10.37
N VAL A 25 2.01 5.95 -10.73
CA VAL A 25 2.43 4.90 -11.67
C VAL A 25 2.71 5.43 -13.06
N ASN A 26 2.25 6.63 -13.36
CA ASN A 26 2.48 7.26 -14.66
C ASN A 26 3.81 8.01 -14.73
N LEU A 27 4.53 8.11 -13.63
CA LEU A 27 5.85 8.71 -13.65
C LEU A 27 6.82 7.82 -14.42
N ASP A 28 7.55 8.42 -15.32
CA ASP A 28 8.59 7.74 -16.08
C ASP A 28 9.86 7.69 -15.22
N SER A 29 9.96 6.68 -14.40
CA SER A 29 10.99 6.56 -13.39
C SER A 29 11.48 5.11 -13.28
N ASN A 30 12.78 4.95 -13.11
CA ASN A 30 13.36 3.62 -12.89
C ASN A 30 12.81 2.99 -11.62
N LEU A 31 12.55 3.78 -10.60
CA LEU A 31 11.99 3.27 -9.35
C LEU A 31 10.60 2.66 -9.58
N ILE A 32 9.75 3.37 -10.30
CA ILE A 32 8.40 2.88 -10.58
C ILE A 32 8.46 1.60 -11.41
N SER A 33 9.32 1.56 -12.42
CA SER A 33 9.50 0.37 -13.24
C SER A 33 9.95 -0.83 -12.41
N LYS A 34 10.89 -0.61 -11.49
CA LYS A 34 11.38 -1.66 -10.61
C LYS A 34 10.30 -2.17 -9.67
N LEU A 35 9.48 -1.27 -9.13
CA LEU A 35 8.39 -1.65 -8.25
C LEU A 35 7.34 -2.50 -8.99
N LYS A 36 7.02 -2.12 -10.22
CA LYS A 36 6.07 -2.87 -11.02
C LYS A 36 6.56 -4.28 -11.29
N LEU A 37 7.84 -4.43 -11.59
CA LEU A 37 8.43 -5.74 -11.84
C LEU A 37 8.53 -6.57 -10.56
N LYS A 38 9.00 -5.96 -9.49
CA LYS A 38 9.20 -6.66 -8.22
C LYS A 38 7.91 -7.25 -7.67
N TYR A 39 6.81 -6.51 -7.78
CA TYR A 39 5.52 -6.93 -7.22
C TYR A 39 4.53 -7.41 -8.27
N ASP A 40 4.97 -7.54 -9.51
CA ASP A 40 4.11 -7.98 -10.62
C ASP A 40 2.83 -7.14 -10.70
N ILE A 41 3.01 -5.82 -10.74
CA ILE A 41 1.89 -4.88 -10.77
C ILE A 41 1.48 -4.62 -12.21
N SER A 42 0.24 -4.94 -12.53
CA SER A 42 -0.30 -4.79 -13.87
C SER A 42 -1.37 -3.72 -13.99
N GLU A 43 -1.90 -3.24 -12.86
CA GLU A 43 -2.94 -2.23 -12.89
C GLU A 43 -2.89 -1.37 -11.63
N SER A 44 -3.58 -0.23 -11.66
CA SER A 44 -3.65 0.70 -10.54
C SER A 44 -5.08 1.18 -10.34
N PRO A 45 -5.45 1.71 -9.18
CA PRO A 45 -4.61 1.84 -7.98
C PRO A 45 -4.35 0.48 -7.31
N VAL A 46 -3.21 0.38 -6.65
CA VAL A 46 -2.83 -0.85 -5.94
C VAL A 46 -2.03 -0.47 -4.71
N ILE A 47 -2.19 -1.23 -3.64
CA ILE A 47 -1.34 -1.10 -2.47
C ILE A 47 -0.58 -2.40 -2.24
N VAL A 48 0.64 -2.27 -1.72
CA VAL A 48 1.46 -3.41 -1.33
C VAL A 48 1.69 -3.30 0.17
N VAL A 49 1.15 -4.23 0.93
CA VAL A 49 1.21 -4.22 2.38
C VAL A 49 2.39 -5.05 2.86
N ASN A 50 3.29 -4.41 3.60
CA ASN A 50 4.47 -5.04 4.19
C ASN A 50 5.33 -5.79 3.17
N GLU A 51 5.37 -5.27 1.93
CA GLU A 51 6.16 -5.84 0.84
C GLU A 51 5.78 -7.28 0.49
N LYS A 52 4.60 -7.72 0.88
CA LYS A 52 4.16 -9.11 0.67
C LYS A 52 2.81 -9.23 0.00
N ILE A 53 1.84 -8.44 0.43
CA ILE A 53 0.44 -8.62 0.02
C ILE A 53 0.00 -7.47 -0.87
N LYS A 54 -0.51 -7.77 -2.06
CA LYS A 54 -1.05 -6.77 -2.97
C LYS A 54 -2.56 -6.72 -2.84
N ILE A 55 -3.11 -5.52 -2.84
CA ILE A 55 -4.55 -5.31 -2.93
C ILE A 55 -4.79 -4.35 -4.09
N PHE A 56 -5.46 -4.84 -5.12
CA PHE A 56 -5.79 -4.00 -6.28
C PHE A 56 -7.09 -3.27 -6.04
N ASN A 57 -7.06 -1.96 -6.29
CA ASN A 57 -8.24 -1.10 -6.20
C ASN A 57 -9.05 -1.33 -4.91
N PRO A 58 -8.44 -1.14 -3.72
CA PRO A 58 -9.15 -1.38 -2.46
C PRO A 58 -10.40 -0.50 -2.36
N GLN A 59 -11.51 -1.10 -1.92
CA GLN A 59 -12.81 -0.44 -1.88
C GLN A 59 -13.29 -0.11 -0.47
N ASN A 60 -12.71 -0.71 0.54
CA ASN A 60 -13.14 -0.44 1.90
C ASN A 60 -11.98 -0.51 2.89
N LEU A 61 -12.18 0.17 4.00
CA LEU A 61 -11.18 0.29 5.04
C LEU A 61 -10.86 -1.03 5.71
N GLU A 62 -11.89 -1.84 5.94
CA GLU A 62 -11.74 -3.11 6.61
C GLU A 62 -10.79 -4.05 5.88
N GLU A 63 -10.88 -4.07 4.56
CA GLU A 63 -9.99 -4.88 3.73
C GLU A 63 -8.52 -4.55 3.99
N ILE A 64 -8.20 -3.26 4.04
CA ILE A 64 -6.83 -2.80 4.29
C ILE A 64 -6.41 -3.14 5.71
N GLU A 65 -7.26 -2.88 6.69
CA GLU A 65 -6.93 -3.11 8.08
C GLU A 65 -6.76 -4.59 8.41
N GLN A 66 -7.61 -5.44 7.85
CA GLN A 66 -7.48 -6.89 8.04
C GLN A 66 -6.19 -7.42 7.42
N THR A 67 -5.82 -6.88 6.27
CA THR A 67 -4.57 -7.27 5.61
C THR A 67 -3.37 -6.85 6.44
N LEU A 68 -3.41 -5.66 7.03
CA LEU A 68 -2.34 -5.21 7.93
C LEU A 68 -2.21 -6.15 9.12
N GLU A 69 -3.31 -6.55 9.72
CA GLU A 69 -3.27 -7.47 10.85
C GLU A 69 -2.68 -8.82 10.49
N LYS A 70 -3.09 -9.37 9.34
CA LYS A 70 -2.61 -10.67 8.89
C LYS A 70 -1.13 -10.66 8.52
N SER A 71 -0.65 -9.53 8.02
CA SER A 71 0.74 -9.42 7.61
C SER A 71 1.64 -8.91 8.73
N GLU A 72 1.05 -8.57 9.87
CA GLU A 72 1.79 -8.07 11.01
C GLU A 72 2.73 -9.16 11.51
N ASP A 73 3.98 -8.81 11.51
CA ASP A 73 5.07 -9.68 11.85
C ASP A 73 5.61 -9.25 13.21
N GLU A 74 6.69 -9.85 13.66
CA GLU A 74 7.35 -9.45 14.90
C GLU A 74 8.04 -8.09 14.80
N SER A 75 8.05 -7.49 13.63
CA SER A 75 8.65 -6.18 13.42
C SER A 75 7.80 -5.08 14.04
N ASP A 76 8.46 -4.02 14.47
CA ASP A 76 7.84 -2.89 15.16
C ASP A 76 7.15 -1.91 14.23
N GLY A 77 6.72 -2.32 13.07
CA GLY A 77 6.03 -1.42 12.17
C GLY A 77 5.59 -2.09 10.89
N SER A 78 4.70 -1.42 10.21
CA SER A 78 4.16 -1.87 8.94
C SER A 78 4.42 -0.83 7.86
N SER A 79 4.39 -1.23 6.60
CA SER A 79 4.53 -0.30 5.50
C SER A 79 3.50 -0.58 4.42
N ILE A 80 3.09 0.47 3.72
CA ILE A 80 2.22 0.38 2.57
C ILE A 80 2.86 1.17 1.43
N ILE A 81 2.97 0.55 0.28
CA ILE A 81 3.37 1.22 -0.94
C ILE A 81 2.10 1.43 -1.76
N TYR A 82 1.76 2.68 -2.01
CA TYR A 82 0.56 3.04 -2.76
C TYR A 82 0.96 3.52 -4.15
N LEU A 83 0.45 2.82 -5.17
CA LEU A 83 0.68 3.19 -6.56
C LEU A 83 -0.66 3.60 -7.16
N ASN A 84 -0.76 4.87 -7.48
CA ASN A 84 -2.02 5.42 -7.92
C ASN A 84 -2.02 5.80 -9.40
#